data_431efc17766edbfd8ec72080d8732d86
#
_entry.id   431efc17766edbfd8ec72080d8732d86
#
_cell.length_a   1.000
_cell.length_b   1.000
_cell.length_c   1.000
_cell.angle_alpha   90.00
_cell.angle_beta   90.00
_cell.angle_gamma   90.00
#
_symmetry.space_group_name_H-M   'P 1'
#
loop_
_entity.id
_entity.type
_entity.pdbx_description
1 polymer ?
#
loop_
_entity_poly.entity_id
_entity_poly.type
_entity_poly.pdbx_seq_one_letter_code
_entity_poly.pdbx_strand_id
1 'polypeptide(L)'
;MKRMNKTKFAKAASAAFTGHRFYNFSQKELIKERLTKAILEAYKHGISNFISGFAIGIDLMAAQIVQSLKSSCPGRTLTAAIPFRGQADRFSANDKMVYENLIASADEVLILSERYYTRCFLDRDEFMVENASLLIAFYDGREKGGTYYTFKKANYLGIPVVNVY
;
A
#
# COMPACT_ATOMS: atom_id res chain seq x y z
N MET A 1 -4.24 -22.85 -12.99
CA MET A 1 -4.03 -22.88 -11.54
C MET A 1 -3.01 -21.81 -11.19
N LYS A 2 -3.45 -20.66 -10.64
CA LYS A 2 -2.51 -19.64 -10.14
C LYS A 2 -1.70 -20.26 -9.02
N ARG A 3 -0.38 -20.38 -9.16
CA ARG A 3 0.49 -20.70 -8.04
C ARG A 3 0.31 -19.56 -7.02
N MET A 4 -0.30 -19.85 -5.89
CA MET A 4 -0.25 -18.97 -4.74
C MET A 4 1.22 -18.87 -4.33
N ASN A 5 1.87 -17.77 -4.68
CA ASN A 5 3.17 -17.47 -4.13
C ASN A 5 2.99 -17.37 -2.62
N LYS A 6 3.61 -18.29 -1.92
CA LYS A 6 3.63 -18.31 -0.46
C LYS A 6 4.31 -17.02 -0.02
N THR A 7 3.55 -16.09 0.53
CA THR A 7 4.09 -14.82 1.02
C THR A 7 5.04 -15.09 2.19
N LYS A 8 6.15 -14.37 2.25
CA LYS A 8 7.17 -14.52 3.30
C LYS A 8 6.75 -13.89 4.63
N PHE A 9 5.60 -13.25 4.69
CA PHE A 9 5.11 -12.52 5.86
C PHE A 9 3.82 -13.13 6.41
N ALA A 10 3.55 -12.89 7.70
CA ALA A 10 2.33 -13.34 8.36
C ALA A 10 1.18 -12.35 8.12
N LYS A 11 0.04 -12.83 7.65
CA LYS A 11 -1.17 -12.02 7.46
C LYS A 11 -1.57 -11.27 8.74
N ALA A 12 -1.55 -11.92 9.89
CA ALA A 12 -1.92 -11.33 11.17
C ALA A 12 -1.05 -10.13 11.57
N ALA A 13 0.20 -10.07 11.10
CA ALA A 13 1.15 -9.00 11.37
C ALA A 13 1.30 -8.03 10.18
N SER A 14 0.37 -8.05 9.23
CA SER A 14 0.45 -7.23 8.02
C SER A 14 -0.68 -6.21 7.95
N ALA A 15 -0.34 -4.99 7.51
CA ALA A 15 -1.27 -3.94 7.14
C ALA A 15 -1.10 -3.58 5.66
N ALA A 16 -2.21 -3.32 4.98
CA ALA A 16 -2.21 -2.84 3.61
C ALA A 16 -2.59 -1.36 3.57
N PHE A 17 -2.13 -0.67 2.53
CA PHE A 17 -2.50 0.72 2.24
C PHE A 17 -3.46 0.80 1.07
N THR A 18 -4.33 1.81 1.10
CA THR A 18 -5.08 2.27 -0.06
C THR A 18 -5.29 3.78 0.04
N GLY A 19 -5.36 4.45 -1.09
CA GLY A 19 -5.60 5.89 -1.10
C GLY A 19 -5.63 6.46 -2.51
N HIS A 20 -6.08 7.71 -2.60
CA HIS A 20 -6.21 8.38 -3.88
C HIS A 20 -4.84 8.67 -4.51
N ARG A 21 -4.78 8.61 -5.84
CA ARG A 21 -3.59 8.98 -6.61
C ARG A 21 -3.34 10.49 -6.58
N PHE A 22 -4.40 11.27 -6.45
CA PHE A 22 -4.36 12.73 -6.42
C PHE A 22 -5.01 13.26 -5.17
N TYR A 23 -4.37 14.22 -4.54
CA TYR A 23 -4.84 14.91 -3.35
C TYR A 23 -4.46 16.39 -3.44
N ASN A 24 -5.09 17.23 -2.63
CA ASN A 24 -4.71 18.63 -2.56
C ASN A 24 -3.27 18.76 -2.00
N PHE A 25 -2.36 19.24 -2.84
CA PHE A 25 -0.94 19.36 -2.50
C PHE A 25 -0.69 20.22 -1.25
N SER A 26 -1.53 21.22 -1.00
CA SER A 26 -1.43 22.04 0.22
C SER A 26 -1.62 21.24 1.50
N GLN A 27 -2.23 20.05 1.43
CA GLN A 27 -2.45 19.18 2.57
C GLN A 27 -1.42 18.04 2.69
N LYS A 28 -0.41 18.03 1.84
CA LYS A 28 0.59 16.95 1.79
C LYS A 28 1.21 16.66 3.15
N GLU A 29 1.67 17.68 3.85
CA GLU A 29 2.32 17.50 5.15
C GLU A 29 1.35 16.99 6.23
N LEU A 30 0.10 17.44 6.21
CA LEU A 30 -0.94 16.93 7.11
C LEU A 30 -1.26 15.46 6.84
N ILE A 31 -1.37 15.09 5.57
CA ILE A 31 -1.61 13.70 5.17
C ILE A 31 -0.45 12.81 5.61
N LYS A 32 0.77 13.26 5.38
CA LYS A 32 2.00 12.58 5.79
C LYS A 32 2.05 12.37 7.31
N GLU A 33 1.70 13.37 8.09
CA GLU A 33 1.62 13.29 9.55
C GLU A 33 0.59 12.23 10.00
N ARG A 34 -0.61 12.25 9.41
CA ARG A 34 -1.68 11.30 9.73
C ARG A 34 -1.30 9.86 9.35
N LEU A 35 -0.70 9.67 8.18
CA LEU A 35 -0.19 8.36 7.76
C LEU A 35 0.91 7.85 8.70
N THR A 36 1.85 8.71 9.06
CA THR A 36 2.94 8.36 9.98
C THR A 36 2.39 7.90 11.32
N LYS A 37 1.43 8.66 11.87
CA LYS A 37 0.78 8.29 13.13
C LYS A 37 0.07 6.95 13.04
N ALA A 38 -0.66 6.69 11.96
CA ALA A 38 -1.37 5.43 11.75
C ALA A 38 -0.39 4.24 11.63
N ILE A 39 0.72 4.42 10.94
CA ILE A 39 1.76 3.39 10.79
C ILE A 39 2.42 3.09 12.16
N LEU A 40 2.80 4.11 12.91
CA LEU A 40 3.40 3.94 14.24
C LEU A 40 2.44 3.24 15.20
N GLU A 41 1.17 3.62 15.18
CA GLU A 41 0.14 3.01 16.02
C GLU A 41 -0.08 1.54 15.64
N ALA A 42 -0.13 1.23 14.35
CA ALA A 42 -0.22 -0.14 13.85
C ALA A 42 0.98 -0.99 14.29
N TYR A 43 2.19 -0.46 14.15
CA TYR A 43 3.41 -1.13 14.59
C TYR A 43 3.37 -1.42 16.11
N LYS A 44 2.94 -0.47 16.89
CA LYS A 44 2.79 -0.61 18.35
C LYS A 44 1.83 -1.73 18.75
N HIS A 45 0.84 -2.02 17.92
CA HIS A 45 -0.16 -3.08 18.12
C HIS A 45 0.18 -4.40 17.41
N GLY A 46 1.42 -4.58 16.97
CA GLY A 46 1.92 -5.85 16.44
C GLY A 46 2.02 -5.96 14.92
N ILE A 47 1.71 -4.91 14.18
CA ILE A 47 1.95 -4.89 12.73
C ILE A 47 3.44 -4.66 12.47
N SER A 48 4.07 -5.59 11.76
CA SER A 48 5.48 -5.49 11.39
C SER A 48 5.71 -5.43 9.88
N ASN A 49 4.74 -5.88 9.07
CA ASN A 49 4.83 -5.84 7.63
C ASN A 49 3.79 -4.88 7.04
N PHE A 50 4.23 -4.00 6.14
CA PHE A 50 3.37 -3.02 5.49
C PHE A 50 3.39 -3.27 3.98
N ILE A 51 2.20 -3.41 3.39
CA ILE A 51 2.01 -3.75 1.98
C ILE A 51 1.51 -2.52 1.23
N SER A 52 2.27 -2.04 0.27
CA SER A 52 1.89 -0.92 -0.60
C SER A 52 1.77 -1.37 -2.06
N GLY A 53 0.80 -0.82 -2.75
CA GLY A 53 0.60 -1.06 -4.19
C GLY A 53 1.49 -0.21 -5.09
N PHE A 54 2.27 0.71 -4.54
CA PHE A 54 3.22 1.56 -5.26
C PHE A 54 2.59 2.42 -6.37
N ALA A 55 1.29 2.66 -6.32
CA ALA A 55 0.67 3.66 -7.17
C ALA A 55 1.12 5.07 -6.76
N ILE A 56 1.08 6.01 -7.71
CA ILE A 56 1.36 7.42 -7.39
C ILE A 56 0.41 7.93 -6.30
N GLY A 57 0.82 8.96 -5.59
CA GLY A 57 0.03 9.56 -4.51
C GLY A 57 0.23 8.84 -3.18
N ILE A 58 -0.85 8.42 -2.56
CA ILE A 58 -0.85 7.88 -1.19
C ILE A 58 -0.01 6.61 -1.05
N ASP A 59 -0.06 5.70 -1.99
CA ASP A 59 0.68 4.44 -1.91
C ASP A 59 2.20 4.66 -1.85
N LEU A 60 2.74 5.51 -2.73
CA LEU A 60 4.17 5.86 -2.70
C LEU A 60 4.54 6.64 -1.45
N MET A 61 3.68 7.56 -1.01
CA MET A 61 3.90 8.32 0.22
C MET A 61 3.99 7.38 1.43
N ALA A 62 3.05 6.46 1.55
CA ALA A 62 3.03 5.47 2.63
C ALA A 62 4.29 4.59 2.62
N ALA A 63 4.72 4.12 1.45
CA ALA A 63 5.93 3.34 1.30
C ALA A 63 7.19 4.13 1.74
N GLN A 64 7.28 5.40 1.37
CA GLN A 64 8.37 6.28 1.81
C GLN A 64 8.39 6.44 3.33
N ILE A 65 7.24 6.61 3.95
CA ILE A 65 7.11 6.74 5.41
C ILE A 65 7.58 5.46 6.09
N VAL A 66 7.12 4.29 5.63
CA VAL A 66 7.54 3.00 6.20
C VAL A 66 9.06 2.87 6.16
N GLN A 67 9.70 3.19 5.04
CA GLN A 67 11.16 3.13 4.93
C GLN A 67 11.87 4.15 5.82
N SER A 68 11.30 5.34 6.01
CA SER A 68 11.86 6.36 6.90
C SER A 68 11.82 5.97 8.39
N LEU A 69 10.94 5.06 8.75
CA LEU A 69 10.73 4.62 10.15
C LEU A 69 11.60 3.41 10.54
N LYS A 70 12.58 3.04 9.74
CA LYS A 70 13.43 1.86 10.00
C LYS A 70 14.05 1.86 11.39
N SER A 71 14.54 3.00 11.85
CA SER A 71 15.17 3.15 13.17
C SER A 71 14.14 3.14 14.30
N SER A 72 12.97 3.75 14.09
CA SER A 72 11.89 3.85 15.10
C SER A 72 11.07 2.56 15.22
N CYS A 73 11.05 1.75 14.16
CA CYS A 73 10.28 0.51 14.08
C CYS A 73 11.19 -0.66 13.68
N PRO A 74 12.05 -1.14 14.61
CA PRO A 74 12.92 -2.27 14.34
C PRO A 74 12.14 -3.51 13.89
N GLY A 75 12.63 -4.21 12.86
CA GLY A 75 11.97 -5.40 12.32
C GLY A 75 10.78 -5.11 11.39
N ARG A 76 10.43 -3.83 11.15
CA ARG A 76 9.41 -3.50 10.15
C ARG A 76 9.88 -3.95 8.75
N THR A 77 8.96 -4.40 7.93
CA THR A 77 9.21 -4.73 6.52
C THR A 77 8.25 -3.99 5.61
N LEU A 78 8.72 -3.67 4.40
CA LEU A 78 7.92 -3.11 3.33
C LEU A 78 7.80 -4.12 2.20
N THR A 79 6.57 -4.49 1.87
CA THR A 79 6.24 -5.34 0.73
C THR A 79 5.61 -4.51 -0.37
N ALA A 80 6.17 -4.58 -1.57
CA ALA A 80 5.59 -3.97 -2.76
C ALA A 80 4.69 -4.99 -3.48
N ALA A 81 3.41 -4.68 -3.63
CA ALA A 81 2.47 -5.48 -4.41
C ALA A 81 2.23 -4.81 -5.77
N ILE A 82 2.97 -5.23 -6.77
CA ILE A 82 3.00 -4.60 -8.08
C ILE A 82 1.98 -5.27 -9.00
N PRO A 83 1.03 -4.53 -9.57
CA PRO A 83 -0.04 -5.12 -10.39
C PRO A 83 0.49 -5.74 -11.68
N PHE A 84 1.45 -5.09 -12.32
CA PHE A 84 2.15 -5.59 -13.50
C PHE A 84 3.53 -4.96 -13.62
N ARG A 85 4.45 -5.64 -14.28
CA ARG A 85 5.88 -5.26 -14.32
C ARG A 85 6.14 -3.83 -14.82
N GLY A 86 5.35 -3.33 -15.74
CA GLY A 86 5.50 -1.99 -16.33
C GLY A 86 4.71 -0.89 -15.61
N GLN A 87 4.31 -1.07 -14.36
CA GLN A 87 3.45 -0.10 -13.63
C GLN A 87 3.95 1.34 -13.72
N ALA A 88 5.24 1.55 -13.58
CA ALA A 88 5.83 2.89 -13.53
C ALA A 88 6.20 3.49 -14.90
N ASP A 89 5.97 2.79 -15.99
CA ASP A 89 6.41 3.22 -17.32
C ASP A 89 5.86 4.60 -17.73
N ARG A 90 4.67 4.94 -17.27
CA ARG A 90 4.00 6.21 -17.59
C ARG A 90 4.03 7.22 -16.42
N PHE A 91 4.80 6.95 -15.38
CA PHE A 91 4.97 7.91 -14.28
C PHE A 91 5.79 9.11 -14.75
N SER A 92 5.62 10.26 -14.08
CA SER A 92 6.54 11.39 -14.25
C SER A 92 7.96 10.96 -13.89
N ALA A 93 8.97 11.69 -14.37
CA ALA A 93 10.36 11.38 -14.06
C ALA A 93 10.64 11.36 -12.54
N ASN A 94 10.04 12.29 -11.79
CA ASN A 94 10.18 12.34 -10.33
C ASN A 94 9.52 11.15 -9.64
N ASP A 95 8.27 10.84 -9.97
CA ASP A 95 7.55 9.69 -9.40
C ASP A 95 8.23 8.37 -9.74
N LYS A 96 8.74 8.24 -10.96
CA LYS A 96 9.48 7.06 -11.40
C LYS A 96 10.78 6.87 -10.59
N MET A 97 11.50 7.94 -10.34
CA MET A 97 12.72 7.90 -9.49
C MET A 97 12.38 7.46 -8.06
N VAL A 98 11.33 8.02 -7.46
CA VAL A 98 10.85 7.60 -6.13
C VAL A 98 10.47 6.13 -6.14
N TYR A 99 9.69 5.70 -7.12
CA TYR A 99 9.27 4.31 -7.29
C TYR A 99 10.47 3.36 -7.38
N GLU A 100 11.43 3.65 -8.24
CA GLU A 100 12.62 2.79 -8.44
C GLU A 100 13.47 2.70 -7.17
N ASN A 101 13.65 3.81 -6.46
CA ASN A 101 14.39 3.82 -5.19
C ASN A 101 13.67 2.98 -4.12
N LEU A 102 12.35 3.05 -4.05
CA LEU A 102 11.55 2.25 -3.11
C LEU A 102 11.56 0.77 -3.47
N ILE A 103 11.48 0.42 -4.75
CA ILE A 103 11.62 -0.97 -5.21
C ILE A 103 12.99 -1.54 -4.80
N ALA A 104 14.05 -0.77 -4.98
CA ALA A 104 15.41 -1.20 -4.62
C ALA A 104 15.59 -1.44 -3.12
N SER A 105 14.87 -0.70 -2.28
CA SER A 105 14.95 -0.79 -0.81
C SER A 105 13.89 -1.66 -0.16
N ALA A 106 12.84 -2.05 -0.89
CA ALA A 106 11.76 -2.87 -0.35
C ALA A 106 12.28 -4.24 0.10
N ASP A 107 11.74 -4.74 1.20
CA ASP A 107 12.10 -6.06 1.74
C ASP A 107 11.58 -7.20 0.88
N GLU A 108 10.42 -7.01 0.25
CA GLU A 108 9.84 -7.96 -0.71
C GLU A 108 9.16 -7.21 -1.85
N VAL A 109 9.33 -7.70 -3.07
CA VAL A 109 8.65 -7.18 -4.27
C VAL A 109 7.91 -8.34 -4.93
N LEU A 110 6.58 -8.22 -4.98
CA LEU A 110 5.69 -9.20 -5.59
C LEU A 110 5.11 -8.61 -6.87
N ILE A 111 5.53 -9.14 -8.01
CA ILE A 111 4.98 -8.76 -9.31
C ILE A 111 3.88 -9.75 -9.67
N LEU A 112 2.62 -9.29 -9.62
CA LEU A 112 1.45 -10.16 -9.74
C LEU A 112 1.15 -10.55 -11.18
N SER A 113 1.59 -9.76 -12.15
CA SER A 113 1.46 -10.05 -13.57
C SER A 113 2.65 -9.51 -14.36
N GLU A 114 3.07 -10.22 -15.40
CA GLU A 114 4.12 -9.74 -16.29
C GLU A 114 3.62 -8.62 -17.20
N ARG A 115 2.31 -8.58 -17.49
CA ARG A 115 1.70 -7.62 -18.40
C ARG A 115 0.46 -6.97 -17.79
N TYR A 116 0.15 -5.76 -18.28
CA TYR A 116 -1.10 -5.10 -18.01
C TYR A 116 -2.28 -5.95 -18.51
N TYR A 117 -3.36 -5.97 -17.73
CA TYR A 117 -4.68 -6.45 -18.10
C TYR A 117 -5.74 -5.65 -17.36
N THR A 118 -6.99 -5.66 -17.86
CA THR A 118 -8.05 -4.74 -17.41
C THR A 118 -8.27 -4.72 -15.91
N ARG A 119 -8.23 -5.88 -15.23
CA ARG A 119 -8.47 -5.98 -13.78
C ARG A 119 -7.19 -5.94 -12.92
N CYS A 120 -6.03 -5.68 -13.50
CA CYS A 120 -4.76 -5.86 -12.77
C CYS A 120 -4.68 -5.03 -11.47
N PHE A 121 -5.21 -3.81 -11.47
CA PHE A 121 -5.22 -2.96 -10.27
C PHE A 121 -6.18 -3.49 -9.20
N LEU A 122 -7.37 -3.92 -9.59
CA LEU A 122 -8.35 -4.48 -8.66
C LEU A 122 -7.88 -5.82 -8.09
N ASP A 123 -7.29 -6.67 -8.91
CA ASP A 123 -6.73 -7.95 -8.47
C ASP A 123 -5.55 -7.74 -7.50
N ARG A 124 -4.71 -6.74 -7.73
CA ARG A 124 -3.67 -6.33 -6.81
C ARG A 124 -4.25 -5.86 -5.48
N ASP A 125 -5.27 -5.01 -5.52
CA ASP A 125 -5.92 -4.48 -4.33
C ASP A 125 -6.56 -5.60 -3.50
N GLU A 126 -7.24 -6.55 -4.14
CA GLU A 126 -7.78 -7.75 -3.48
C GLU A 126 -6.67 -8.57 -2.82
N PHE A 127 -5.58 -8.81 -3.53
CA PHE A 127 -4.42 -9.52 -2.98
C PHE A 127 -3.89 -8.87 -1.71
N MET A 128 -3.76 -7.54 -1.71
CA MET A 128 -3.26 -6.80 -0.55
C MET A 128 -4.18 -6.96 0.65
N VAL A 129 -5.47 -6.77 0.47
CA VAL A 129 -6.46 -6.86 1.56
C VAL A 129 -6.57 -8.30 2.07
N GLU A 130 -6.55 -9.29 1.19
CA GLU A 130 -6.62 -10.71 1.55
C GLU A 130 -5.38 -11.17 2.35
N ASN A 131 -4.27 -10.47 2.24
CA ASN A 131 -3.01 -10.77 2.94
C ASN A 131 -2.72 -9.82 4.11
N ALA A 132 -3.71 -9.07 4.56
CA ALA A 132 -3.57 -8.10 5.66
C ALA A 132 -4.62 -8.31 6.73
N SER A 133 -4.33 -7.88 7.95
CA SER A 133 -5.26 -7.84 9.08
C SER A 133 -5.73 -6.43 9.43
N LEU A 134 -5.19 -5.43 8.73
CA LEU A 134 -5.53 -4.02 8.90
C LEU A 134 -5.43 -3.32 7.54
N LEU A 135 -6.35 -2.41 7.25
CA LEU A 135 -6.26 -1.50 6.12
C LEU A 135 -6.06 -0.07 6.64
N ILE A 136 -5.00 0.59 6.20
CA ILE A 136 -4.78 2.02 6.40
C ILE A 136 -5.17 2.73 5.11
N ALA A 137 -6.22 3.55 5.18
CA ALA A 137 -6.84 4.15 4.01
C ALA A 137 -6.80 5.69 4.06
N PHE A 138 -6.60 6.31 2.91
CA PHE A 138 -6.92 7.71 2.69
C PHE A 138 -8.09 7.76 1.71
N TYR A 139 -9.31 7.75 2.26
CA TYR A 139 -10.55 7.59 1.51
C TYR A 139 -11.52 8.73 1.79
N ASP A 140 -11.92 9.46 0.74
CA ASP A 140 -12.74 10.66 0.81
C ASP A 140 -14.27 10.42 0.90
N GLY A 141 -14.67 9.17 0.92
CA GLY A 141 -16.08 8.77 1.01
C GLY A 141 -16.81 8.63 -0.33
N ARG A 142 -16.19 8.97 -1.46
CA ARG A 142 -16.82 8.81 -2.78
C ARG A 142 -16.98 7.34 -3.15
N GLU A 143 -18.16 6.95 -3.55
CA GLU A 143 -18.50 5.58 -3.96
C GLU A 143 -18.02 5.26 -5.38
N LYS A 144 -16.71 5.48 -5.64
CA LYS A 144 -16.12 5.39 -6.97
C LYS A 144 -14.61 5.17 -6.88
N GLY A 145 -14.09 4.31 -7.76
CA GLY A 145 -12.64 4.10 -7.94
C GLY A 145 -12.04 2.99 -7.09
N GLY A 146 -10.73 2.80 -7.24
CA GLY A 146 -9.99 1.70 -6.61
C GLY A 146 -9.95 1.77 -5.09
N THR A 147 -9.82 2.98 -4.52
CA THR A 147 -9.83 3.17 -3.06
C THR A 147 -11.17 2.76 -2.45
N TYR A 148 -12.27 3.14 -3.07
CA TYR A 148 -13.61 2.70 -2.66
C TYR A 148 -13.76 1.18 -2.73
N TYR A 149 -13.32 0.59 -3.83
CA TYR A 149 -13.35 -0.85 -4.02
C TYR A 149 -12.58 -1.59 -2.93
N THR A 150 -11.38 -1.14 -2.63
CA THR A 150 -10.52 -1.73 -1.59
C THR A 150 -11.13 -1.56 -0.19
N PHE A 151 -11.68 -0.39 0.09
CA PHE A 151 -12.39 -0.09 1.34
C PHE A 151 -13.59 -1.04 1.53
N LYS A 152 -14.41 -1.21 0.51
CA LYS A 152 -15.56 -2.14 0.54
C LYS A 152 -15.12 -3.58 0.76
N LYS A 153 -14.08 -4.01 0.08
CA LYS A 153 -13.55 -5.38 0.21
C LYS A 153 -13.06 -5.64 1.64
N ALA A 154 -12.36 -4.69 2.24
CA ALA A 154 -11.92 -4.80 3.62
C ALA A 154 -13.10 -4.95 4.58
N ASN A 155 -14.13 -4.14 4.41
CA ASN A 155 -15.35 -4.24 5.21
C ASN A 155 -16.05 -5.59 5.03
N TYR A 156 -16.15 -6.06 3.80
CA TYR A 156 -16.75 -7.37 3.50
C TYR A 156 -15.99 -8.52 4.17
N LEU A 157 -14.65 -8.45 4.23
CA LEU A 157 -13.81 -9.44 4.88
C LEU A 157 -13.71 -9.26 6.40
N GLY A 158 -14.34 -8.24 6.97
CA GLY A 158 -14.26 -7.94 8.40
C GLY A 158 -12.91 -7.41 8.87
N ILE A 159 -12.10 -6.85 7.96
CA ILE A 159 -10.80 -6.29 8.29
C ILE A 159 -10.97 -4.86 8.80
N PRO A 160 -10.42 -4.51 9.99
CA PRO A 160 -10.44 -3.15 10.50
C PRO A 160 -9.83 -2.15 9.51
N VAL A 161 -10.44 -0.97 9.42
CA VAL A 161 -9.97 0.13 8.56
C VAL A 161 -9.66 1.34 9.43
N VAL A 162 -8.47 1.88 9.28
CA VAL A 162 -8.08 3.20 9.81
C VAL A 162 -8.07 4.17 8.64
N ASN A 163 -9.08 5.05 8.59
CA ASN A 163 -9.17 6.08 7.56
C ASN A 163 -8.51 7.37 8.07
N VAL A 164 -7.48 7.82 7.39
CA VAL A 164 -6.71 9.02 7.75
C VAL A 164 -7.11 10.26 6.94
N TYR A 165 -8.22 10.19 6.18
CA TYR A 165 -8.77 11.32 5.41
C TYR A 165 -9.22 12.47 6.31
#